data_13f7ca285fe2128fbf425ad34f64cb5c
#
_entry.id   13f7ca285fe2128fbf425ad34f64cb5c
#
_cell.length_a   1.000
_cell.length_b   1.000
_cell.length_c   1.000
_cell.angle_alpha   90.00
_cell.angle_beta   90.00
_cell.angle_gamma   90.00
#
_symmetry.space_group_name_H-M   'P 1'
#
loop_
_entity.id
_entity.type
_entity.pdbx_description
1 polymer ?
#
loop_
_entity_poly.entity_id
_entity_poly.type
_entity_poly.pdbx_seq_one_letter_code
_entity_poly.pdbx_strand_id
1 'polypeptide(L)'
;KKFYEILDQRIDLCIEQLLHPFKIQCSKKAYNYPFLMGQGVWIDSEKLDRNDSVAEVLKHGTLSVGFIGLAETLVALTGKHHGESEESYKLGYEIISTMRKRMDDESKKTGLNFTLLATPAEGLSGRFVRIDQKKFGKIPGVTDREYYTNSFHVPVYYPISAFEKIQKEAPFHALTNAGHISYVELDGDVCKNIDAFESVIRCMKEAGIGYGSVNHPVDRDPVCGYNGIIDDVCPRCGRHAGEGVPLEKLEELRKKYHDVPDYSCLIH
;
A
#
# COMPACT_ATOMS: atom_id res chain seq x y z
N LYS A 1 -10.66 -2.07 25.59
CA LYS A 1 -11.89 -1.26 25.65
C LYS A 1 -11.63 0.14 25.10
N LYS A 2 -10.76 0.96 25.69
CA LYS A 2 -10.48 2.34 25.25
C LYS A 2 -10.00 2.44 23.79
N PHE A 3 -9.24 1.48 23.29
CA PHE A 3 -8.79 1.42 21.90
C PHE A 3 -9.97 1.40 20.93
N TYR A 4 -10.92 0.49 21.11
CA TYR A 4 -12.09 0.38 20.24
C TYR A 4 -13.02 1.61 20.31
N GLU A 5 -13.13 2.24 21.46
CA GLU A 5 -13.90 3.50 21.61
C GLU A 5 -13.26 4.61 20.74
N ILE A 6 -11.91 4.71 20.74
CA ILE A 6 -11.20 5.69 19.92
C ILE A 6 -11.27 5.31 18.43
N LEU A 7 -11.11 4.04 18.09
CA LEU A 7 -11.22 3.56 16.72
C LEU A 7 -12.59 3.90 16.14
N ASP A 8 -13.66 3.64 16.89
CA ASP A 8 -15.03 3.92 16.47
C ASP A 8 -15.25 5.42 16.21
N GLN A 9 -14.80 6.28 17.13
CA GLN A 9 -14.84 7.73 16.94
C GLN A 9 -14.05 8.20 15.69
N ARG A 10 -12.93 7.56 15.38
CA ARG A 10 -12.15 7.90 14.17
C ARG A 10 -12.85 7.43 12.91
N ILE A 11 -13.49 6.27 12.94
CA ILE A 11 -14.31 5.77 11.83
C ILE A 11 -15.49 6.72 11.58
N ASP A 12 -16.20 7.17 12.62
CA ASP A 12 -17.27 8.15 12.48
C ASP A 12 -16.79 9.43 11.80
N LEU A 13 -15.63 9.96 12.22
CA LEU A 13 -15.04 11.14 11.59
C LEU A 13 -14.71 10.89 10.11
N CYS A 14 -14.17 9.71 9.75
CA CYS A 14 -13.92 9.36 8.35
C CYS A 14 -15.21 9.29 7.54
N ILE A 15 -16.27 8.70 8.10
CA ILE A 15 -17.58 8.64 7.45
C ILE A 15 -18.13 10.04 7.19
N GLU A 16 -18.06 10.94 8.16
CA GLU A 16 -18.47 12.34 7.99
C GLU A 16 -17.67 13.05 6.90
N GLN A 17 -16.34 12.83 6.87
CA GLN A 17 -15.44 13.38 5.86
C GLN A 17 -15.70 12.83 4.46
N LEU A 18 -16.24 11.65 4.31
CA LEU A 18 -16.65 11.07 3.03
C LEU A 18 -18.04 11.58 2.59
N LEU A 19 -18.98 11.68 3.52
CA LEU A 19 -20.34 12.13 3.23
C LEU A 19 -20.41 13.61 2.85
N HIS A 20 -19.54 14.46 3.42
CA HIS A 20 -19.56 15.89 3.13
C HIS A 20 -19.25 16.20 1.65
N PRO A 21 -18.11 15.78 1.07
CA PRO A 21 -17.84 15.97 -0.35
C PRO A 21 -18.82 15.22 -1.26
N PHE A 22 -19.32 14.06 -0.85
CA PHE A 22 -20.36 13.34 -1.59
C PHE A 22 -21.63 14.21 -1.77
N LYS A 23 -22.12 14.84 -0.70
CA LYS A 23 -23.26 15.77 -0.76
C LYS A 23 -23.00 16.97 -1.67
N ILE A 24 -21.78 17.53 -1.63
CA ILE A 24 -21.39 18.64 -2.53
C ILE A 24 -21.40 18.17 -3.98
N GLN A 25 -20.86 16.98 -4.27
CA GLN A 25 -20.86 16.43 -5.62
C GLN A 25 -22.28 16.13 -6.11
N CYS A 26 -23.13 15.60 -5.26
CA CYS A 26 -24.53 15.35 -5.58
C CYS A 26 -25.31 16.64 -5.96
N SER A 27 -24.89 17.81 -5.48
CA SER A 27 -25.50 19.10 -5.87
C SER A 27 -25.11 19.58 -7.27
N LYS A 28 -24.14 18.94 -7.91
CA LYS A 28 -23.66 19.29 -9.25
C LYS A 28 -24.60 18.75 -10.34
N LYS A 29 -24.45 19.31 -11.54
CA LYS A 29 -25.20 18.95 -12.73
C LYS A 29 -24.37 18.07 -13.67
N ALA A 30 -25.03 17.29 -14.49
CA ALA A 30 -24.36 16.41 -15.47
C ALA A 30 -23.34 17.15 -16.35
N TYR A 31 -23.63 18.40 -16.76
CA TYR A 31 -22.70 19.22 -17.55
C TYR A 31 -21.39 19.58 -16.84
N ASN A 32 -21.33 19.48 -15.51
CA ASN A 32 -20.09 19.70 -14.77
C ASN A 32 -19.10 18.52 -14.94
N TYR A 33 -19.57 17.39 -15.45
CA TYR A 33 -18.79 16.16 -15.66
C TYR A 33 -18.89 15.71 -17.13
N PRO A 34 -18.39 16.51 -18.09
CA PRO A 34 -18.61 16.26 -19.51
C PRO A 34 -18.04 14.93 -20.00
N PHE A 35 -16.96 14.44 -19.39
CA PHE A 35 -16.37 13.14 -19.72
C PHE A 35 -17.17 12.00 -19.10
N LEU A 36 -17.35 12.02 -17.77
CA LEU A 36 -17.98 10.91 -17.06
C LEU A 36 -19.46 10.74 -17.43
N MET A 37 -20.19 11.84 -17.48
CA MET A 37 -21.64 11.85 -17.72
C MET A 37 -21.96 12.05 -19.21
N GLY A 38 -21.25 12.97 -19.87
CA GLY A 38 -21.57 13.33 -21.25
C GLY A 38 -21.14 12.29 -22.30
N GLN A 39 -20.20 11.41 -21.97
CA GLN A 39 -19.76 10.32 -22.86
C GLN A 39 -20.23 8.93 -22.40
N GLY A 40 -21.13 8.84 -21.42
CA GLY A 40 -21.68 7.57 -20.95
C GLY A 40 -20.67 6.67 -20.26
N VAL A 41 -19.58 7.22 -19.68
CA VAL A 41 -18.54 6.43 -19.00
C VAL A 41 -19.01 5.98 -17.62
N TRP A 42 -19.82 6.81 -16.94
CA TRP A 42 -20.36 6.47 -15.64
C TRP A 42 -21.65 5.66 -15.79
N ILE A 43 -21.82 4.64 -14.94
CA ILE A 43 -23.01 3.78 -14.94
C ILE A 43 -24.29 4.61 -14.79
N ASP A 44 -25.31 4.33 -15.59
CA ASP A 44 -26.61 5.01 -15.64
C ASP A 44 -26.55 6.50 -16.06
N SER A 45 -25.38 7.02 -16.48
CA SER A 45 -25.26 8.42 -16.90
C SER A 45 -26.07 8.75 -18.16
N GLU A 46 -26.40 7.75 -18.98
CA GLU A 46 -27.28 7.89 -20.16
C GLU A 46 -28.72 8.24 -19.79
N LYS A 47 -29.10 8.08 -18.52
CA LYS A 47 -30.43 8.45 -17.99
C LYS A 47 -30.55 9.92 -17.61
N LEU A 48 -29.42 10.66 -17.64
CA LEU A 48 -29.35 12.06 -17.21
C LEU A 48 -29.38 13.02 -18.40
N ASP A 49 -30.25 14.02 -18.31
CA ASP A 49 -30.14 15.20 -19.16
C ASP A 49 -29.02 16.13 -18.64
N ARG A 50 -28.53 17.00 -19.57
CA ARG A 50 -27.43 17.93 -19.30
C ARG A 50 -27.56 18.72 -17.97
N ASN A 51 -28.78 19.11 -17.63
CA ASN A 51 -29.08 19.94 -16.46
C ASN A 51 -29.55 19.16 -15.23
N ASP A 52 -29.58 17.83 -15.32
CA ASP A 52 -29.97 16.99 -14.19
C ASP A 52 -28.91 16.95 -13.12
N SER A 53 -29.35 16.72 -11.87
CA SER A 53 -28.45 16.42 -10.77
C SER A 53 -27.81 15.05 -10.98
N VAL A 54 -26.52 14.96 -10.66
CA VAL A 54 -25.78 13.67 -10.73
C VAL A 54 -26.01 12.77 -9.52
N ALA A 55 -26.82 13.21 -8.54
CA ALA A 55 -27.04 12.50 -7.27
C ALA A 55 -27.45 11.03 -7.46
N GLU A 56 -28.39 10.78 -8.40
CA GLU A 56 -28.94 9.44 -8.64
C GLU A 56 -27.93 8.45 -9.17
N VAL A 57 -26.93 8.91 -9.89
CA VAL A 57 -25.90 8.04 -10.47
C VAL A 57 -24.64 7.99 -9.61
N LEU A 58 -24.35 9.04 -8.81
CA LEU A 58 -23.18 9.04 -7.93
C LEU A 58 -23.26 7.98 -6.81
N LYS A 59 -24.46 7.56 -6.42
CA LYS A 59 -24.65 6.45 -5.47
C LYS A 59 -24.02 5.13 -5.90
N HIS A 60 -23.71 4.94 -7.17
CA HIS A 60 -23.00 3.77 -7.69
C HIS A 60 -21.50 3.78 -7.36
N GLY A 61 -20.95 4.94 -6.98
CA GLY A 61 -19.57 5.07 -6.52
C GLY A 61 -19.37 4.49 -5.13
N THR A 62 -18.11 4.38 -4.70
CA THR A 62 -17.72 3.87 -3.39
C THR A 62 -17.20 4.98 -2.47
N LEU A 63 -17.51 4.86 -1.19
CA LEU A 63 -16.99 5.68 -0.11
C LEU A 63 -16.06 4.80 0.73
N SER A 64 -14.76 4.89 0.48
CA SER A 64 -13.79 3.97 1.05
C SER A 64 -13.07 4.56 2.26
N VAL A 65 -13.09 3.83 3.37
CA VAL A 65 -12.23 4.09 4.54
C VAL A 65 -10.99 3.22 4.42
N GLY A 66 -9.81 3.85 4.42
CA GLY A 66 -8.54 3.14 4.35
C GLY A 66 -7.82 3.09 5.68
N PHE A 67 -6.91 2.13 5.83
CA PHE A 67 -6.06 2.02 7.02
C PHE A 67 -4.62 1.67 6.64
N ILE A 68 -3.70 2.08 7.52
CA ILE A 68 -2.27 1.74 7.51
C ILE A 68 -1.82 1.44 8.93
N GLY A 69 -0.67 0.81 9.09
CA GLY A 69 -0.01 0.66 10.39
C GLY A 69 -0.66 -0.37 11.33
N LEU A 70 -1.27 -1.43 10.80
CA LEU A 70 -1.78 -2.51 11.65
C LEU A 70 -0.67 -3.12 12.49
N ALA A 71 0.50 -3.36 11.91
CA ALA A 71 1.65 -3.94 12.60
C ALA A 71 2.06 -3.08 13.80
N GLU A 72 2.27 -1.79 13.59
CA GLU A 72 2.67 -0.84 14.63
C GLU A 72 1.58 -0.64 15.68
N THR A 73 0.30 -0.68 15.28
CA THR A 73 -0.83 -0.67 16.22
C THR A 73 -0.78 -1.87 17.16
N LEU A 74 -0.51 -3.05 16.62
CA LEU A 74 -0.40 -4.28 17.43
C LEU A 74 0.80 -4.24 18.35
N VAL A 75 1.95 -3.76 17.89
CA VAL A 75 3.14 -3.56 18.77
C VAL A 75 2.80 -2.62 19.91
N ALA A 76 2.09 -1.51 19.63
CA ALA A 76 1.68 -0.57 20.69
C ALA A 76 0.71 -1.20 21.71
N LEU A 77 -0.12 -2.15 21.29
CA LEU A 77 -1.13 -2.78 22.15
C LEU A 77 -0.61 -4.01 22.92
N THR A 78 0.27 -4.80 22.29
CA THR A 78 0.66 -6.13 22.79
C THR A 78 2.17 -6.33 22.90
N GLY A 79 2.97 -5.42 22.35
CA GLY A 79 4.43 -5.55 22.26
C GLY A 79 4.93 -6.34 21.05
N LYS A 80 4.04 -6.93 20.24
CA LYS A 80 4.38 -7.75 19.06
C LYS A 80 3.40 -7.49 17.91
N HIS A 81 3.89 -7.52 16.67
CA HIS A 81 3.00 -7.46 15.51
C HIS A 81 2.45 -8.85 15.13
N HIS A 82 1.50 -8.88 14.22
CA HIS A 82 0.77 -10.10 13.78
C HIS A 82 1.63 -11.14 13.04
N GLY A 83 2.82 -10.77 12.58
CA GLY A 83 3.80 -11.73 12.07
C GLY A 83 4.49 -12.54 13.17
N GLU A 84 4.63 -11.98 14.38
CA GLU A 84 5.42 -12.54 15.47
C GLU A 84 4.62 -13.41 16.46
N SER A 85 3.33 -13.16 16.59
CA SER A 85 2.49 -13.75 17.64
C SER A 85 1.10 -14.08 17.15
N GLU A 86 0.62 -15.26 17.50
CA GLU A 86 -0.74 -15.70 17.18
C GLU A 86 -1.81 -14.88 17.94
N GLU A 87 -1.51 -14.42 19.13
CA GLU A 87 -2.39 -13.53 19.89
C GLU A 87 -2.55 -12.18 19.18
N SER A 88 -1.42 -11.58 18.77
CA SER A 88 -1.43 -10.33 17.98
C SER A 88 -2.11 -10.52 16.64
N TYR A 89 -1.93 -11.67 15.99
CA TYR A 89 -2.61 -12.01 14.75
C TYR A 89 -4.14 -12.01 14.92
N LYS A 90 -4.65 -12.69 15.93
CA LYS A 90 -6.09 -12.75 16.25
C LYS A 90 -6.66 -11.37 16.55
N LEU A 91 -5.94 -10.57 17.33
CA LEU A 91 -6.34 -9.19 17.62
C LEU A 91 -6.35 -8.33 16.35
N GLY A 92 -5.34 -8.46 15.49
CA GLY A 92 -5.28 -7.76 14.21
C GLY A 92 -6.46 -8.10 13.30
N TYR A 93 -6.77 -9.38 13.20
CA TYR A 93 -7.93 -9.85 12.44
C TYR A 93 -9.26 -9.32 13.01
N GLU A 94 -9.41 -9.31 14.33
CA GLU A 94 -10.58 -8.75 15.02
C GLU A 94 -10.74 -7.24 14.75
N ILE A 95 -9.64 -6.48 14.80
CA ILE A 95 -9.65 -5.03 14.51
C ILE A 95 -10.16 -4.78 13.08
N ILE A 96 -9.58 -5.46 12.09
CA ILE A 96 -9.97 -5.26 10.69
C ILE A 96 -11.39 -5.78 10.42
N SER A 97 -11.79 -6.88 11.04
CA SER A 97 -13.17 -7.39 10.97
C SER A 97 -14.18 -6.38 11.55
N THR A 98 -13.81 -5.71 12.64
CA THR A 98 -14.63 -4.65 13.26
C THR A 98 -14.77 -3.46 12.31
N MET A 99 -13.68 -3.02 11.68
CA MET A 99 -13.71 -1.94 10.70
C MET A 99 -14.58 -2.31 9.49
N ARG A 100 -14.42 -3.54 8.97
CA ARG A 100 -15.25 -4.03 7.86
C ARG A 100 -16.73 -4.04 8.23
N LYS A 101 -17.06 -4.57 9.37
CA LYS A 101 -18.45 -4.60 9.85
C LYS A 101 -19.05 -3.20 9.95
N ARG A 102 -18.29 -2.21 10.41
CA ARG A 102 -18.72 -0.80 10.46
C ARG A 102 -19.04 -0.25 9.07
N MET A 103 -18.27 -0.59 8.04
CA MET A 103 -18.55 -0.20 6.65
C MET A 103 -19.82 -0.86 6.13
N ASP A 104 -20.00 -2.16 6.38
CA ASP A 104 -21.20 -2.88 5.98
C ASP A 104 -22.46 -2.35 6.68
N ASP A 105 -22.36 -1.97 7.96
CA ASP A 105 -23.47 -1.40 8.73
C ASP A 105 -23.81 0.02 8.22
N GLU A 106 -22.82 0.85 7.90
CA GLU A 106 -23.04 2.17 7.33
C GLU A 106 -23.63 2.11 5.93
N SER A 107 -23.22 1.13 5.12
CA SER A 107 -23.85 0.86 3.80
C SER A 107 -25.33 0.54 3.94
N LYS A 108 -25.71 -0.32 4.88
CA LYS A 108 -27.13 -0.65 5.13
C LYS A 108 -27.91 0.56 5.61
N LYS A 109 -27.33 1.39 6.47
CA LYS A 109 -27.97 2.58 7.04
C LYS A 109 -28.21 3.67 6.00
N THR A 110 -27.27 3.88 5.08
CA THR A 110 -27.29 5.00 4.13
C THR A 110 -27.77 4.62 2.74
N GLY A 111 -27.73 3.35 2.37
CA GLY A 111 -27.95 2.88 1.00
C GLY A 111 -26.82 3.23 0.04
N LEU A 112 -25.64 3.66 0.58
CA LEU A 112 -24.43 3.98 -0.20
C LEU A 112 -23.39 2.86 -0.07
N ASN A 113 -22.40 2.81 -0.96
CA ASN A 113 -21.37 1.79 -0.94
C ASN A 113 -20.19 2.20 -0.06
N PHE A 114 -20.29 1.98 1.26
CA PHE A 114 -19.14 2.09 2.15
C PHE A 114 -18.28 0.84 2.09
N THR A 115 -16.98 1.02 1.96
CA THR A 115 -16.02 -0.08 1.77
C THR A 115 -14.76 0.13 2.61
N LEU A 116 -14.04 -0.97 2.89
CA LEU A 116 -12.78 -0.94 3.59
C LEU A 116 -11.62 -1.18 2.61
N LEU A 117 -10.64 -0.29 2.61
CA LEU A 117 -9.46 -0.32 1.75
C LEU A 117 -8.20 -0.68 2.54
N ALA A 118 -7.50 -1.70 2.11
CA ALA A 118 -6.11 -1.92 2.51
C ALA A 118 -5.22 -0.92 1.76
N THR A 119 -4.98 0.24 2.36
CA THR A 119 -4.39 1.39 1.67
C THR A 119 -2.92 1.15 1.30
N PRO A 120 -2.54 1.25 0.04
CA PRO A 120 -1.14 1.33 -0.39
C PRO A 120 -0.64 2.76 -0.19
N ALA A 121 -0.28 3.10 1.05
CA ALA A 121 -0.05 4.49 1.47
C ALA A 121 1.41 4.90 1.31
N GLU A 122 1.90 5.07 0.10
CA GLU A 122 3.29 5.45 -0.23
C GLU A 122 3.80 6.65 0.59
N GLY A 123 3.53 7.88 0.17
CA GLY A 123 3.97 9.08 0.89
C GLY A 123 3.23 9.35 2.20
N LEU A 124 2.00 8.84 2.36
CA LEU A 124 1.17 9.06 3.55
C LEU A 124 1.72 8.32 4.78
N SER A 125 2.26 7.12 4.61
CA SER A 125 2.85 6.32 5.69
C SER A 125 4.00 7.06 6.37
N GLY A 126 4.92 7.64 5.61
CA GLY A 126 6.00 8.46 6.12
C GLY A 126 5.54 9.79 6.73
N ARG A 127 4.48 10.39 6.17
CA ARG A 127 3.90 11.61 6.73
C ARG A 127 3.29 11.37 8.11
N PHE A 128 2.56 10.30 8.29
CA PHE A 128 1.90 9.98 9.55
C PHE A 128 2.91 9.68 10.65
N VAL A 129 3.94 8.86 10.38
CA VAL A 129 4.95 8.58 11.39
C VAL A 129 5.68 9.86 11.84
N ARG A 130 5.98 10.80 10.92
CA ARG A 130 6.60 12.09 11.28
C ARG A 130 5.69 12.97 12.16
N ILE A 131 4.39 12.94 11.93
CA ILE A 131 3.42 13.66 12.78
C ILE A 131 3.39 13.04 14.17
N ASP A 132 3.35 11.71 14.25
CA ASP A 132 3.28 11.01 15.53
C ASP A 132 4.60 11.10 16.31
N GLN A 133 5.74 11.07 15.63
CA GLN A 133 7.05 11.34 16.26
C GLN A 133 7.11 12.74 16.90
N LYS A 134 6.56 13.75 16.25
CA LYS A 134 6.51 15.11 16.82
C LYS A 134 5.62 15.18 18.05
N LYS A 135 4.56 14.39 18.09
CA LYS A 135 3.55 14.42 19.16
C LYS A 135 3.90 13.50 20.32
N PHE A 136 4.43 12.34 20.06
CA PHE A 136 4.63 11.26 21.03
C PHE A 136 6.08 10.85 21.22
N GLY A 137 7.00 11.38 20.40
CA GLY A 137 8.39 10.95 20.38
C GLY A 137 8.62 9.65 19.59
N LYS A 138 9.85 9.17 19.61
CA LYS A 138 10.20 7.87 19.03
C LYS A 138 9.89 6.74 20.02
N ILE A 139 8.95 5.90 19.63
CA ILE A 139 8.52 4.72 20.39
C ILE A 139 9.03 3.48 19.66
N PRO A 140 9.89 2.64 20.28
CA PRO A 140 10.46 1.44 19.66
C PRO A 140 9.39 0.52 19.05
N GLY A 141 9.59 0.11 17.80
CA GLY A 141 8.68 -0.74 17.05
C GLY A 141 7.35 -0.08 16.62
N VAL A 142 7.13 1.20 16.96
CA VAL A 142 5.91 1.93 16.62
C VAL A 142 6.21 3.15 15.76
N THR A 143 7.00 4.11 16.29
CA THR A 143 7.30 5.38 15.58
C THR A 143 8.79 5.59 15.34
N ASP A 144 9.63 4.62 15.54
CA ASP A 144 11.09 4.70 15.42
C ASP A 144 11.62 4.54 13.99
N ARG A 145 10.74 4.19 13.05
CA ARG A 145 11.06 4.07 11.62
C ARG A 145 10.62 5.30 10.82
N GLU A 146 10.94 5.32 9.53
CA GLU A 146 10.61 6.44 8.65
C GLU A 146 9.18 6.37 8.07
N TYR A 147 8.53 5.21 8.18
CA TYR A 147 7.18 4.95 7.66
C TYR A 147 6.43 3.95 8.53
N TYR A 148 5.11 3.97 8.46
CA TYR A 148 4.25 2.90 8.95
C TYR A 148 4.10 1.81 7.90
N THR A 149 4.01 0.56 8.34
CA THR A 149 3.70 -0.57 7.45
C THR A 149 2.35 -0.35 6.78
N ASN A 150 2.29 -0.58 5.47
CA ASN A 150 1.04 -0.44 4.71
C ASN A 150 0.00 -1.45 5.17
N SER A 151 -1.24 -0.98 5.30
CA SER A 151 -2.42 -1.80 5.59
C SER A 151 -2.19 -2.92 6.62
N PHE A 152 -2.46 -4.16 6.23
CA PHE A 152 -2.31 -5.38 7.04
C PHE A 152 -1.00 -6.14 6.80
N HIS A 153 -0.07 -5.59 6.02
CA HIS A 153 1.16 -6.32 5.69
C HIS A 153 1.97 -6.73 6.92
N VAL A 154 2.56 -7.90 6.85
CA VAL A 154 3.68 -8.23 7.72
C VAL A 154 4.85 -7.32 7.36
N PRO A 155 5.47 -6.65 8.33
CA PRO A 155 6.54 -5.70 8.04
C PRO A 155 7.66 -6.30 7.20
N VAL A 156 8.14 -5.56 6.19
CA VAL A 156 9.17 -6.03 5.24
C VAL A 156 10.51 -6.35 5.91
N TYR A 157 10.79 -5.72 7.05
CA TYR A 157 12.01 -6.00 7.82
C TYR A 157 11.92 -7.26 8.69
N TYR A 158 10.74 -7.86 8.81
CA TYR A 158 10.57 -9.07 9.60
C TYR A 158 10.95 -10.30 8.77
N PRO A 159 11.90 -11.14 9.25
CA PRO A 159 12.31 -12.33 8.50
C PRO A 159 11.20 -13.39 8.53
N ILE A 160 10.54 -13.55 7.40
CA ILE A 160 9.45 -14.50 7.22
C ILE A 160 9.55 -15.11 5.82
N SER A 161 9.22 -16.39 5.67
CA SER A 161 9.18 -16.99 4.35
C SER A 161 8.03 -16.45 3.50
N ALA A 162 8.20 -16.44 2.17
CA ALA A 162 7.14 -16.02 1.24
C ALA A 162 5.82 -16.78 1.48
N PHE A 163 5.91 -18.08 1.69
CA PHE A 163 4.74 -18.94 1.94
C PHE A 163 4.02 -18.58 3.24
N GLU A 164 4.77 -18.40 4.31
CA GLU A 164 4.19 -18.03 5.60
C GLU A 164 3.58 -16.62 5.57
N LYS A 165 4.24 -15.66 4.91
CA LYS A 165 3.69 -14.32 4.71
C LYS A 165 2.36 -14.37 3.96
N ILE A 166 2.28 -15.12 2.86
CA ILE A 166 1.06 -15.32 2.07
C ILE A 166 -0.06 -15.87 2.98
N GLN A 167 0.21 -16.91 3.76
CA GLN A 167 -0.78 -17.52 4.65
C GLN A 167 -1.29 -16.56 5.73
N LYS A 168 -0.42 -15.70 6.26
CA LYS A 168 -0.80 -14.70 7.27
C LYS A 168 -1.59 -13.53 6.68
N GLU A 169 -1.30 -13.10 5.47
CA GLU A 169 -1.97 -11.96 4.85
C GLU A 169 -3.30 -12.32 4.16
N ALA A 170 -3.41 -13.52 3.60
CA ALA A 170 -4.56 -13.95 2.80
C ALA A 170 -5.92 -13.75 3.48
N PRO A 171 -6.12 -14.08 4.79
CA PRO A 171 -7.42 -13.89 5.44
C PRO A 171 -7.91 -12.44 5.48
N PHE A 172 -7.01 -11.46 5.45
CA PHE A 172 -7.37 -10.03 5.44
C PHE A 172 -7.95 -9.58 4.09
N HIS A 173 -7.63 -10.29 2.99
CA HIS A 173 -8.15 -9.96 1.67
C HIS A 173 -9.69 -10.01 1.62
N ALA A 174 -10.30 -10.99 2.26
CA ALA A 174 -11.75 -11.11 2.34
C ALA A 174 -12.42 -9.95 3.11
N LEU A 175 -11.68 -9.25 3.98
CA LEU A 175 -12.18 -8.15 4.78
C LEU A 175 -12.07 -6.79 4.06
N THR A 176 -11.24 -6.67 3.04
CA THR A 176 -10.89 -5.40 2.38
C THR A 176 -11.48 -5.32 0.97
N ASN A 177 -12.78 -5.07 0.91
CA ASN A 177 -13.58 -5.11 -0.32
C ASN A 177 -13.41 -3.89 -1.24
N ALA A 178 -12.73 -2.83 -0.80
CA ALA A 178 -12.36 -1.71 -1.67
C ALA A 178 -11.07 -1.94 -2.45
N GLY A 179 -10.26 -2.90 -2.01
CA GLY A 179 -8.99 -3.25 -2.63
C GLY A 179 -7.94 -3.64 -1.59
N HIS A 180 -7.03 -4.46 -2.05
CA HIS A 180 -5.90 -5.00 -1.29
C HIS A 180 -4.85 -5.47 -2.28
N ILE A 181 -3.63 -5.64 -1.80
CA ILE A 181 -2.55 -6.29 -2.52
C ILE A 181 -1.61 -6.95 -1.51
N SER A 182 -1.08 -8.13 -1.82
CA SER A 182 0.03 -8.71 -1.09
C SER A 182 1.27 -8.74 -1.96
N TYR A 183 2.38 -8.31 -1.41
CA TYR A 183 3.69 -8.32 -2.07
C TYR A 183 4.54 -9.45 -1.54
N VAL A 184 5.17 -10.19 -2.44
CA VAL A 184 6.24 -11.14 -2.14
C VAL A 184 7.49 -10.66 -2.85
N GLU A 185 8.57 -10.51 -2.12
CA GLU A 185 9.87 -10.16 -2.65
C GLU A 185 10.72 -11.42 -2.78
N LEU A 186 11.23 -11.67 -3.98
CA LEU A 186 12.10 -12.81 -4.26
C LEU A 186 13.49 -12.32 -4.62
N ASP A 187 14.48 -12.88 -3.95
CA ASP A 187 15.88 -12.69 -4.30
C ASP A 187 16.25 -13.44 -5.57
N GLY A 188 17.15 -12.84 -6.35
CA GLY A 188 17.72 -13.46 -7.53
C GLY A 188 16.85 -13.34 -8.77
N ASP A 189 17.35 -13.87 -9.86
CA ASP A 189 16.72 -13.84 -11.18
C ASP A 189 15.62 -14.91 -11.26
N VAL A 190 14.38 -14.49 -11.23
CA VAL A 190 13.20 -15.37 -11.31
C VAL A 190 13.21 -16.27 -12.56
N CYS A 191 13.80 -15.77 -13.68
CA CYS A 191 13.92 -16.55 -14.92
C CYS A 191 14.79 -17.80 -14.77
N LYS A 192 15.65 -17.84 -13.76
CA LYS A 192 16.52 -19.00 -13.48
C LYS A 192 15.83 -20.08 -12.64
N ASN A 193 14.66 -19.78 -12.04
CA ASN A 193 13.92 -20.72 -11.21
C ASN A 193 12.40 -20.49 -11.35
N ILE A 194 11.88 -20.80 -12.53
CA ILE A 194 10.45 -20.63 -12.86
C ILE A 194 9.57 -21.52 -11.99
N ASP A 195 10.03 -22.71 -11.61
CA ASP A 195 9.27 -23.64 -10.78
C ASP A 195 9.03 -23.08 -9.37
N ALA A 196 10.02 -22.38 -8.81
CA ALA A 196 9.86 -21.69 -7.53
C ALA A 196 8.89 -20.53 -7.66
N PHE A 197 8.95 -19.76 -8.73
CA PHE A 197 8.00 -18.69 -9.01
C PHE A 197 6.57 -19.22 -9.17
N GLU A 198 6.37 -20.30 -9.95
CA GLU A 198 5.07 -20.95 -10.09
C GLU A 198 4.54 -21.43 -8.73
N SER A 199 5.39 -21.97 -7.88
CA SER A 199 5.02 -22.42 -6.53
C SER A 199 4.50 -21.28 -5.66
N VAL A 200 5.09 -20.09 -5.74
CA VAL A 200 4.61 -18.88 -5.04
C VAL A 200 3.24 -18.47 -5.56
N ILE A 201 3.05 -18.40 -6.88
CA ILE A 201 1.75 -18.04 -7.49
C ILE A 201 0.66 -19.06 -7.11
N ARG A 202 1.00 -20.34 -7.11
CA ARG A 202 0.09 -21.41 -6.69
C ARG A 202 -0.31 -21.26 -5.23
N CYS A 203 0.66 -20.98 -4.35
CA CYS A 203 0.39 -20.71 -2.94
C CYS A 203 -0.52 -19.50 -2.75
N MET A 204 -0.30 -18.39 -3.47
CA MET A 204 -1.18 -17.22 -3.44
C MET A 204 -2.63 -17.60 -3.80
N LYS A 205 -2.81 -18.35 -4.89
CA LYS A 205 -4.12 -18.81 -5.33
C LYS A 205 -4.81 -19.69 -4.28
N GLU A 206 -4.10 -20.68 -3.74
CA GLU A 206 -4.62 -21.63 -2.77
C GLU A 206 -4.95 -20.99 -1.43
N ALA A 207 -4.16 -19.99 -1.01
CA ALA A 207 -4.40 -19.22 0.21
C ALA A 207 -5.59 -18.22 0.09
N GLY A 208 -6.03 -17.90 -1.14
CA GLY A 208 -7.12 -16.96 -1.37
C GLY A 208 -6.66 -15.50 -1.49
N ILE A 209 -5.42 -15.25 -1.91
CA ILE A 209 -4.95 -13.90 -2.26
C ILE A 209 -5.76 -13.38 -3.45
N GLY A 210 -6.50 -12.29 -3.25
CA GLY A 210 -7.34 -11.68 -4.28
C GLY A 210 -6.53 -10.90 -5.32
N TYR A 211 -5.46 -10.24 -4.88
CA TYR A 211 -4.52 -9.54 -5.73
C TYR A 211 -3.11 -9.61 -5.11
N GLY A 212 -2.16 -10.14 -5.86
CA GLY A 212 -0.79 -10.33 -5.41
C GLY A 212 0.22 -9.85 -6.44
N SER A 213 1.39 -9.43 -5.96
CA SER A 213 2.55 -9.07 -6.78
C SER A 213 3.77 -9.82 -6.29
N VAL A 214 4.53 -10.35 -7.21
CA VAL A 214 5.88 -10.88 -6.93
C VAL A 214 6.87 -9.84 -7.42
N ASN A 215 7.55 -9.21 -6.48
CA ASN A 215 8.54 -8.20 -6.75
C ASN A 215 9.94 -8.82 -6.75
N HIS A 216 10.74 -8.36 -7.67
CA HIS A 216 12.17 -8.59 -7.66
C HIS A 216 12.83 -7.25 -7.29
N PRO A 217 13.46 -7.14 -6.12
CA PRO A 217 14.14 -5.92 -5.75
C PRO A 217 15.30 -5.69 -6.72
N VAL A 218 15.23 -4.61 -7.47
CA VAL A 218 16.27 -4.19 -8.40
C VAL A 218 16.65 -2.77 -8.07
N ASP A 219 17.83 -2.61 -7.49
CA ASP A 219 18.45 -1.32 -7.31
C ASP A 219 19.22 -0.94 -8.57
N ARG A 220 19.27 0.35 -8.84
CA ARG A 220 20.08 0.88 -9.92
C ARG A 220 21.12 1.84 -9.36
N ASP A 221 22.38 1.53 -9.60
CA ASP A 221 23.44 2.51 -9.35
C ASP A 221 23.45 3.56 -10.46
N PRO A 222 23.13 4.83 -10.15
CA PRO A 222 23.04 5.87 -11.18
C PRO A 222 24.41 6.25 -11.75
N VAL A 223 25.51 5.93 -11.08
CA VAL A 223 26.86 6.29 -11.49
C VAL A 223 27.47 5.25 -12.41
N CYS A 224 27.42 3.97 -12.06
CA CYS A 224 28.00 2.91 -12.88
C CYS A 224 26.98 2.10 -13.70
N GLY A 225 25.68 2.41 -13.57
CA GLY A 225 24.61 1.73 -14.32
C GLY A 225 24.31 0.31 -13.86
N TYR A 226 24.86 -0.16 -12.72
CA TYR A 226 24.55 -1.48 -12.20
C TYR A 226 23.05 -1.61 -11.91
N ASN A 227 22.46 -2.69 -12.39
CA ASN A 227 21.11 -3.10 -12.05
C ASN A 227 21.19 -4.44 -11.31
N GLY A 228 20.66 -4.51 -10.11
CA GLY A 228 20.67 -5.70 -9.26
C GLY A 228 20.49 -5.33 -7.80
N ILE A 229 20.66 -6.27 -6.89
CA ILE A 229 20.58 -6.01 -5.46
C ILE A 229 21.81 -5.21 -5.04
N ILE A 230 21.59 -4.05 -4.43
CA ILE A 230 22.61 -3.21 -3.82
C ILE A 230 22.20 -3.02 -2.35
N ASP A 231 22.95 -3.64 -1.46
CA ASP A 231 22.80 -3.40 -0.04
C ASP A 231 23.48 -2.06 0.34
N ASP A 232 24.56 -2.10 1.12
CA ASP A 232 25.31 -0.88 1.49
C ASP A 232 26.31 -0.43 0.43
N VAL A 233 26.80 -1.36 -0.39
CA VAL A 233 27.89 -1.13 -1.36
C VAL A 233 27.53 -1.69 -2.72
N CYS A 234 27.64 -0.85 -3.75
CA CYS A 234 27.42 -1.31 -5.12
C CYS A 234 28.45 -2.39 -5.52
N PRO A 235 28.01 -3.61 -5.90
CA PRO A 235 28.92 -4.72 -6.22
C PRO A 235 29.75 -4.49 -7.49
N ARG A 236 29.35 -3.54 -8.36
CA ARG A 236 30.08 -3.22 -9.60
C ARG A 236 31.19 -2.18 -9.36
N CYS A 237 30.89 -1.08 -8.69
CA CYS A 237 31.82 0.02 -8.52
C CYS A 237 32.35 0.20 -7.10
N GLY A 238 31.75 -0.45 -6.11
CA GLY A 238 32.20 -0.42 -4.72
C GLY A 238 31.90 0.87 -3.98
N ARG A 239 30.99 1.74 -4.48
CA ARG A 239 30.57 2.97 -3.79
C ARG A 239 29.41 2.74 -2.83
N HIS A 240 29.31 3.57 -1.79
CA HIS A 240 28.11 3.71 -0.98
C HIS A 240 27.11 4.69 -1.61
N ALA A 241 25.87 4.64 -1.17
CA ALA A 241 24.85 5.59 -1.61
C ALA A 241 25.28 7.04 -1.32
N GLY A 242 25.14 7.91 -2.32
CA GLY A 242 25.56 9.33 -2.22
C GLY A 242 27.04 9.60 -2.53
N GLU A 243 27.87 8.57 -2.65
CA GLU A 243 29.29 8.76 -3.03
C GLU A 243 29.46 8.87 -4.55
N GLY A 244 30.55 9.48 -4.98
CA GLY A 244 31.02 9.47 -6.37
C GLY A 244 31.90 8.26 -6.67
N VAL A 245 32.24 8.09 -7.94
CA VAL A 245 33.25 7.12 -8.41
C VAL A 245 34.35 7.89 -9.17
N PRO A 246 35.64 7.67 -8.91
CA PRO A 246 36.71 8.29 -9.66
C PRO A 246 36.59 8.05 -11.17
N LEU A 247 36.88 9.09 -11.97
CA LEU A 247 36.77 9.00 -13.44
C LEU A 247 37.57 7.85 -14.05
N GLU A 248 38.78 7.63 -13.57
CA GLU A 248 39.64 6.52 -14.01
C GLU A 248 38.93 5.17 -13.85
N LYS A 249 38.28 4.95 -12.72
CA LYS A 249 37.51 3.73 -12.46
C LYS A 249 36.26 3.62 -13.34
N LEU A 250 35.59 4.74 -13.61
CA LEU A 250 34.45 4.75 -14.55
C LEU A 250 34.87 4.43 -15.97
N GLU A 251 36.05 4.91 -16.42
CA GLU A 251 36.61 4.56 -17.74
C GLU A 251 36.98 3.07 -17.85
N GLU A 252 37.51 2.49 -16.79
CA GLU A 252 37.75 1.04 -16.72
C GLU A 252 36.45 0.24 -16.78
N LEU A 253 35.43 0.70 -16.05
CA LEU A 253 34.12 0.04 -16.07
C LEU A 253 33.43 0.16 -17.43
N ARG A 254 33.57 1.28 -18.14
CA ARG A 254 33.05 1.49 -19.50
C ARG A 254 33.69 0.54 -20.52
N LYS A 255 34.97 0.23 -20.34
CA LYS A 255 35.65 -0.79 -21.18
C LYS A 255 35.08 -2.19 -20.97
N LYS A 256 34.59 -2.49 -19.78
CA LYS A 256 34.11 -3.80 -19.37
C LYS A 256 32.57 -3.96 -19.54
N TYR A 257 31.82 -2.89 -19.37
CA TYR A 257 30.35 -2.90 -19.36
C TYR A 257 29.82 -1.78 -20.28
N HIS A 258 28.94 -2.17 -21.20
CA HIS A 258 28.37 -1.25 -22.20
C HIS A 258 27.23 -0.36 -21.64
N ASP A 259 26.70 -0.70 -20.46
CA ASP A 259 25.58 -0.03 -19.80
C ASP A 259 26.02 1.03 -18.75
N VAL A 260 27.30 1.31 -18.65
CA VAL A 260 27.82 2.39 -17.79
C VAL A 260 27.47 3.74 -18.42
N PRO A 261 26.68 4.59 -17.72
CA PRO A 261 26.23 5.86 -18.27
C PRO A 261 27.37 6.78 -18.68
N ASP A 262 27.22 7.48 -19.79
CA ASP A 262 28.11 8.56 -20.20
C ASP A 262 27.54 9.90 -19.70
N TYR A 263 28.15 10.43 -18.64
CA TYR A 263 27.76 11.71 -18.04
C TYR A 263 28.44 12.93 -18.68
N SER A 264 29.10 12.79 -19.79
CA SER A 264 29.72 13.92 -20.49
C SER A 264 28.72 15.05 -20.81
N CYS A 265 27.43 14.74 -20.87
CA CYS A 265 26.35 15.72 -21.03
C CYS A 265 25.84 16.37 -19.73
N LEU A 266 26.30 15.94 -18.55
CA LEU A 266 25.88 16.47 -17.25
C LEU A 266 26.95 17.33 -16.57
N ILE A 267 28.12 17.46 -17.19
CA ILE A 267 29.22 18.30 -16.71
C ILE A 267 29.22 19.59 -17.55
N HIS A 268 28.19 20.40 -17.34
CA HIS A 268 28.18 21.80 -17.78
C HIS A 268 27.56 22.68 -16.71
#